data_f1ae8c285292b77269400064c508cdb3
#
_entry.id   f1ae8c285292b77269400064c508cdb3
#
_cell.length_a   1.000
_cell.length_b   1.000
_cell.length_c   1.000
_cell.angle_alpha   90.00
_cell.angle_beta   90.00
_cell.angle_gamma   90.00
#
_symmetry.space_group_name_H-M   'P 1'
#
loop_
_entity.id
_entity.type
_entity.pdbx_description
1 polymer ?
#
loop_
_entity_poly.entity_id
_entity_poly.type
_entity_poly.pdbx_seq_one_letter_code
_entity_poly.pdbx_strand_id
1 'polypeptide(L)'
;MKYVIDHIVMAVPNLDMAVTDFYERTGVRPVIGGRHTALGTANALIGLDNGAYLELLAVDPATHIQPPRWMGVDLITTPRITRWALKSDDIHRDVAPLRRYDPSLAAVQKGQRKMTTGDMLEWSLTMPLPAPIVEVAPFFLDWSRSSHHPADKLESACTLTSIKFTHPPSDDLDVLFAHIGFQDQLKYDQAASIEVVIESPLGAVILR
;
A
#
# COMPACT_ATOMS: atom_id res chain seq x y z
N MET A 1 1.18 -1.35 20.04
CA MET A 1 0.60 -1.03 18.73
C MET A 1 -0.51 -2.04 18.49
N LYS A 2 -1.70 -1.62 18.09
CA LYS A 2 -2.87 -2.51 17.93
C LYS A 2 -2.93 -3.13 16.53
N TYR A 3 -2.48 -2.38 15.54
CA TYR A 3 -2.46 -2.80 14.13
C TYR A 3 -1.03 -2.90 13.60
N VAL A 4 -0.85 -3.74 12.59
CA VAL A 4 0.44 -3.99 11.94
C VAL A 4 0.32 -3.59 10.46
N ILE A 5 1.36 -2.96 9.94
CA ILE A 5 1.43 -2.64 8.51
C ILE A 5 1.40 -3.94 7.71
N ASP A 6 0.51 -4.00 6.73
CA ASP A 6 0.46 -5.05 5.72
C ASP A 6 1.43 -4.73 4.60
N HIS A 7 1.24 -3.59 3.97
CA HIS A 7 2.14 -3.08 2.93
C HIS A 7 2.02 -1.57 2.74
N ILE A 8 2.96 -1.04 1.98
CA ILE A 8 3.02 0.36 1.58
C ILE A 8 2.98 0.40 0.06
N VAL A 9 2.18 1.29 -0.52
CA VAL A 9 2.01 1.41 -1.98
C VAL A 9 2.75 2.64 -2.50
N MET A 10 3.70 2.38 -3.37
CA MET A 10 4.37 3.41 -4.17
C MET A 10 3.83 3.35 -5.59
N ALA A 11 2.98 4.30 -5.94
CA ALA A 11 2.50 4.43 -7.32
C ALA A 11 3.63 4.99 -8.21
N VAL A 12 3.80 4.37 -9.38
CA VAL A 12 4.89 4.69 -10.31
C VAL A 12 4.36 4.83 -11.74
N PRO A 13 4.91 5.75 -12.55
CA PRO A 13 4.47 5.93 -13.94
C PRO A 13 4.78 4.74 -14.85
N ASN A 14 5.88 4.03 -14.57
CA ASN A 14 6.34 2.88 -15.35
C ASN A 14 6.96 1.84 -14.42
N LEU A 15 6.43 0.63 -14.45
CA LEU A 15 6.84 -0.44 -13.53
C LEU A 15 8.27 -0.91 -13.78
N ASP A 16 8.66 -1.12 -15.04
CA ASP A 16 9.99 -1.65 -15.39
C ASP A 16 11.09 -0.68 -15.01
N MET A 17 10.86 0.62 -15.25
CA MET A 17 11.78 1.68 -14.85
C MET A 17 11.89 1.75 -13.31
N ALA A 18 10.77 1.66 -12.60
CA ALA A 18 10.76 1.71 -11.14
C ALA A 18 11.47 0.49 -10.51
N VAL A 19 11.33 -0.71 -11.11
CA VAL A 19 12.05 -1.92 -10.70
C VAL A 19 13.57 -1.73 -10.87
N THR A 20 13.99 -1.13 -11.98
CA THR A 20 15.41 -0.85 -12.25
C THR A 20 15.98 0.19 -11.29
N ASP A 21 15.30 1.34 -11.15
CA ASP A 21 15.70 2.41 -10.23
C ASP A 21 15.80 1.93 -8.77
N PHE A 22 14.81 1.16 -8.34
CA PHE A 22 14.82 0.60 -6.99
C PHE A 22 16.01 -0.32 -6.76
N TYR A 23 16.31 -1.21 -7.73
CA TYR A 23 17.48 -2.08 -7.66
C TYR A 23 18.79 -1.30 -7.62
N GLU A 24 18.95 -0.30 -8.46
CA GLU A 24 20.18 0.52 -8.50
C GLU A 24 20.41 1.27 -7.20
N ARG A 25 19.34 1.75 -6.55
CA ARG A 25 19.41 2.51 -5.30
C ARG A 25 19.59 1.65 -4.05
N THR A 26 19.12 0.40 -4.07
CA THR A 26 19.01 -0.43 -2.87
C THR A 26 19.83 -1.72 -2.93
N GLY A 27 20.22 -2.18 -4.12
CA GLY A 27 20.78 -3.51 -4.34
C GLY A 27 19.74 -4.63 -4.28
N VAL A 28 18.47 -4.33 -4.03
CA VAL A 28 17.37 -5.30 -3.91
C VAL A 28 16.50 -5.26 -5.16
N ARG A 29 16.37 -6.39 -5.83
CA ARG A 29 15.53 -6.49 -7.02
C ARG A 29 14.08 -6.79 -6.64
N PRO A 30 13.13 -5.89 -6.97
CA PRO A 30 11.71 -6.16 -6.77
C PRO A 30 11.26 -7.42 -7.52
N VAL A 31 10.42 -8.22 -6.88
CA VAL A 31 9.81 -9.41 -7.47
C VAL A 31 8.55 -9.03 -8.21
N ILE A 32 8.44 -9.39 -9.49
CA ILE A 32 7.21 -9.14 -10.24
C ILE A 32 6.05 -9.89 -9.58
N GLY A 33 5.05 -9.15 -9.13
CA GLY A 33 3.93 -9.70 -8.36
C GLY A 33 2.82 -10.23 -9.25
N GLY A 34 2.27 -9.39 -10.11
CA GLY A 34 1.22 -9.80 -11.03
C GLY A 34 0.39 -8.65 -11.58
N ARG A 35 -0.74 -9.02 -12.17
CA ARG A 35 -1.67 -8.09 -12.81
C ARG A 35 -3.02 -8.13 -12.10
N HIS A 36 -3.54 -6.98 -11.72
CA HIS A 36 -4.89 -6.80 -11.21
C HIS A 36 -5.81 -6.45 -12.39
N THR A 37 -6.15 -7.46 -13.18
CA THR A 37 -6.85 -7.26 -14.48
C THR A 37 -8.19 -6.52 -14.34
N ALA A 38 -8.92 -6.74 -13.23
CA ALA A 38 -10.17 -6.04 -12.95
C ALA A 38 -9.98 -4.57 -12.53
N LEU A 39 -8.76 -4.18 -12.13
CA LEU A 39 -8.41 -2.85 -11.63
C LEU A 39 -7.48 -2.08 -12.58
N GLY A 40 -6.97 -2.75 -13.60
CA GLY A 40 -6.12 -2.17 -14.64
C GLY A 40 -4.71 -1.84 -14.18
N THR A 41 -4.17 -2.56 -13.17
CA THR A 41 -2.85 -2.30 -12.59
C THR A 41 -1.96 -3.55 -12.61
N ALA A 42 -0.65 -3.32 -12.56
CA ALA A 42 0.37 -4.33 -12.36
C ALA A 42 1.34 -3.89 -11.26
N ASN A 43 1.97 -4.85 -10.59
CA ASN A 43 2.84 -4.55 -9.46
C ASN A 43 4.13 -5.35 -9.45
N ALA A 44 5.10 -4.83 -8.66
CA ALA A 44 6.29 -5.55 -8.20
C ALA A 44 6.43 -5.33 -6.69
N LEU A 45 6.92 -6.34 -5.98
CA LEU A 45 6.92 -6.42 -4.53
C LEU A 45 8.35 -6.50 -3.99
N ILE A 46 8.59 -5.83 -2.86
CA ILE A 46 9.82 -5.87 -2.10
C ILE A 46 9.48 -6.30 -0.67
N GLY A 47 10.04 -7.41 -0.20
CA GLY A 47 9.86 -7.86 1.17
C GLY A 47 10.50 -6.88 2.16
N LEU A 48 9.72 -6.49 3.16
CA LEU A 48 10.17 -5.76 4.33
C LEU A 48 10.23 -6.71 5.52
N ASP A 49 10.83 -6.26 6.62
CA ASP A 49 10.79 -6.98 7.88
C ASP A 49 9.34 -7.10 8.43
N ASN A 50 9.16 -7.95 9.44
CA ASN A 50 7.87 -8.18 10.12
C ASN A 50 6.72 -8.65 9.21
N GLY A 51 7.04 -9.27 8.06
CA GLY A 51 6.04 -9.79 7.14
C GLY A 51 5.22 -8.70 6.43
N ALA A 52 5.77 -7.49 6.32
CA ALA A 52 5.26 -6.42 5.47
C ALA A 52 5.95 -6.42 4.09
N TYR A 53 5.44 -5.63 3.15
CA TYR A 53 6.11 -5.41 1.87
C TYR A 53 5.87 -3.99 1.33
N LEU A 54 6.76 -3.55 0.45
CA LEU A 54 6.55 -2.38 -0.40
C LEU A 54 6.03 -2.86 -1.75
N GLU A 55 4.97 -2.25 -2.23
CA GLU A 55 4.37 -2.50 -3.53
C GLU A 55 4.67 -1.35 -4.49
N LEU A 56 5.40 -1.60 -5.56
CA LEU A 56 5.47 -0.70 -6.71
C LEU A 56 4.25 -0.98 -7.58
N LEU A 57 3.35 0.00 -7.72
CA LEU A 57 2.09 -0.14 -8.43
C LEU A 57 2.04 0.79 -9.63
N ALA A 58 1.74 0.26 -10.81
CA ALA A 58 1.62 1.01 -12.05
C ALA A 58 0.37 0.62 -12.84
N VAL A 59 0.05 1.43 -13.84
CA VAL A 59 -0.93 1.04 -14.88
C VAL A 59 -0.42 -0.23 -15.59
N ASP A 60 -1.27 -1.22 -15.72
CA ASP A 60 -1.02 -2.38 -16.56
C ASP A 60 -1.07 -1.96 -18.05
N PRO A 61 0.04 -2.03 -18.82
CA PRO A 61 0.06 -1.59 -20.21
C PRO A 61 -0.90 -2.34 -21.13
N ALA A 62 -1.33 -3.54 -20.72
CA ALA A 62 -2.30 -4.34 -21.49
C ALA A 62 -3.74 -4.19 -20.97
N THR A 63 -4.00 -3.22 -20.08
CA THR A 63 -5.37 -3.01 -19.57
C THR A 63 -6.28 -2.32 -20.57
N HIS A 64 -7.56 -2.69 -20.54
CA HIS A 64 -8.64 -1.98 -21.22
C HIS A 64 -9.51 -1.15 -20.27
N ILE A 65 -9.18 -1.16 -18.96
CA ILE A 65 -9.90 -0.38 -17.95
C ILE A 65 -9.67 1.11 -18.19
N GLN A 66 -10.78 1.87 -18.27
CA GLN A 66 -10.71 3.32 -18.46
C GLN A 66 -10.35 4.06 -17.15
N PRO A 67 -9.66 5.22 -17.21
CA PRO A 67 -9.46 6.08 -16.06
C PRO A 67 -10.80 6.60 -15.47
N PRO A 68 -10.83 6.98 -14.18
CA PRO A 68 -9.73 6.87 -13.22
C PRO A 68 -9.56 5.43 -12.74
N ARG A 69 -8.30 4.96 -12.70
CA ARG A 69 -7.98 3.61 -12.24
C ARG A 69 -7.76 3.57 -10.74
N TRP A 70 -7.68 2.35 -10.24
CA TRP A 70 -7.46 2.06 -8.83
C TRP A 70 -6.29 2.86 -8.24
N MET A 71 -6.49 3.45 -7.06
CA MET A 71 -5.51 4.30 -6.36
C MET A 71 -4.97 5.48 -7.18
N GLY A 72 -5.62 5.85 -8.30
CA GLY A 72 -5.20 6.98 -9.12
C GLY A 72 -3.85 6.80 -9.81
N VAL A 73 -3.42 5.57 -10.09
CA VAL A 73 -2.09 5.28 -10.68
C VAL A 73 -1.87 5.95 -12.04
N ASP A 74 -2.93 6.22 -12.79
CA ASP A 74 -2.90 6.92 -14.08
C ASP A 74 -2.69 8.45 -13.96
N LEU A 75 -2.77 8.99 -12.75
CA LEU A 75 -2.54 10.41 -12.45
C LEU A 75 -1.10 10.67 -11.99
N ILE A 76 -0.30 9.63 -11.79
CA ILE A 76 1.06 9.72 -11.28
C ILE A 76 2.05 10.01 -12.41
N THR A 77 2.77 11.12 -12.28
CA THR A 77 3.82 11.52 -13.22
C THR A 77 5.24 11.31 -12.70
N THR A 78 5.37 11.19 -11.38
CA THR A 78 6.62 10.85 -10.67
C THR A 78 6.34 9.81 -9.60
N PRO A 79 7.28 8.88 -9.30
CA PRO A 79 7.08 7.89 -8.24
C PRO A 79 6.69 8.55 -6.92
N ARG A 80 5.67 8.00 -6.24
CA ARG A 80 5.16 8.57 -4.99
C ARG A 80 4.52 7.51 -4.11
N ILE A 81 4.74 7.59 -2.79
CA ILE A 81 3.95 6.82 -1.82
C ILE A 81 2.54 7.43 -1.77
N THR A 82 1.54 6.63 -2.09
CA THR A 82 0.14 7.11 -2.22
C THR A 82 -0.82 6.48 -1.24
N ARG A 83 -0.53 5.26 -0.79
CA ARG A 83 -1.40 4.46 0.10
C ARG A 83 -0.55 3.59 1.03
N TRP A 84 -1.18 3.13 2.08
CA TRP A 84 -0.64 2.10 2.96
C TRP A 84 -1.77 1.27 3.56
N ALA A 85 -1.47 0.03 3.91
CA ALA A 85 -2.44 -0.93 4.38
C ALA A 85 -2.10 -1.45 5.77
N LEU A 86 -3.13 -1.77 6.54
CA LEU A 86 -3.05 -2.44 7.82
C LEU A 86 -3.65 -3.86 7.72
N LYS A 87 -2.99 -4.83 8.37
CA LYS A 87 -3.54 -6.17 8.52
C LYS A 87 -4.77 -6.15 9.41
N SER A 88 -5.81 -6.85 8.98
CA SER A 88 -7.04 -7.08 9.74
C SER A 88 -7.28 -8.58 9.89
N ASP A 89 -7.76 -9.00 11.05
CA ASP A 89 -8.29 -10.33 11.33
C ASP A 89 -9.83 -10.35 11.39
N ASP A 90 -10.44 -9.15 11.39
CA ASP A 90 -11.89 -8.93 11.32
C ASP A 90 -12.17 -7.57 10.67
N ILE A 91 -12.21 -7.55 9.34
CA ILE A 91 -12.35 -6.30 8.57
C ILE A 91 -13.67 -5.57 8.87
N HIS A 92 -14.73 -6.29 9.22
CA HIS A 92 -16.03 -5.67 9.53
C HIS A 92 -16.01 -4.92 10.85
N ARG A 93 -15.23 -5.38 11.83
CA ARG A 93 -14.96 -4.66 13.07
C ARG A 93 -14.04 -3.46 12.82
N ASP A 94 -12.96 -3.68 12.06
CA ASP A 94 -11.87 -2.73 11.92
C ASP A 94 -12.22 -1.55 11.00
N VAL A 95 -13.23 -1.69 10.15
CA VAL A 95 -13.73 -0.62 9.27
C VAL A 95 -14.47 0.51 10.00
N ALA A 96 -14.89 0.31 11.25
CA ALA A 96 -15.72 1.29 11.97
C ALA A 96 -15.05 2.67 12.15
N PRO A 97 -13.78 2.80 12.57
CA PRO A 97 -13.10 4.10 12.66
C PRO A 97 -12.90 4.76 11.29
N LEU A 98 -12.64 3.97 10.25
CA LEU A 98 -12.52 4.48 8.89
C LEU A 98 -13.84 5.04 8.38
N ARG A 99 -14.96 4.36 8.65
CA ARG A 99 -16.32 4.85 8.34
C ARG A 99 -16.67 6.16 9.02
N ARG A 100 -16.14 6.38 10.24
CA ARG A 100 -16.31 7.64 10.95
C ARG A 100 -15.51 8.77 10.30
N TYR A 101 -14.28 8.48 9.88
CA TYR A 101 -13.41 9.45 9.18
C TYR A 101 -13.98 9.81 7.81
N ASP A 102 -14.17 8.83 6.94
CA ASP A 102 -14.79 8.97 5.62
C ASP A 102 -15.55 7.68 5.25
N PRO A 103 -16.89 7.73 5.20
CA PRO A 103 -17.69 6.57 4.83
C PRO A 103 -17.34 5.95 3.47
N SER A 104 -16.84 6.73 2.52
CA SER A 104 -16.47 6.26 1.18
C SER A 104 -15.27 5.32 1.19
N LEU A 105 -14.37 5.46 2.18
CA LEU A 105 -13.21 4.60 2.38
C LEU A 105 -13.55 3.29 3.11
N ALA A 106 -14.78 3.16 3.63
CA ALA A 106 -15.22 2.03 4.45
C ALA A 106 -15.91 0.90 3.67
N ALA A 107 -15.93 0.98 2.33
CA ALA A 107 -16.54 -0.02 1.49
C ALA A 107 -15.66 -1.28 1.41
N VAL A 108 -16.14 -2.39 2.01
CA VAL A 108 -15.42 -3.67 2.00
C VAL A 108 -15.72 -4.41 0.69
N GLN A 109 -14.68 -4.83 0.00
CA GLN A 109 -14.75 -5.65 -1.22
C GLN A 109 -13.90 -6.92 -1.06
N LYS A 110 -14.28 -7.96 -1.80
CA LYS A 110 -13.50 -9.19 -1.90
C LYS A 110 -12.64 -9.14 -3.16
N GLY A 111 -11.40 -9.53 -3.02
CA GLY A 111 -10.47 -9.72 -4.12
C GLY A 111 -10.00 -11.16 -4.19
N GLN A 112 -9.62 -11.58 -5.38
CA GLN A 112 -8.97 -12.87 -5.60
C GLN A 112 -7.99 -12.78 -6.75
N ARG A 113 -6.92 -13.57 -6.69
CA ARG A 113 -5.93 -13.68 -7.76
C ARG A 113 -5.37 -15.09 -7.83
N LYS A 114 -5.34 -15.65 -9.04
CA LYS A 114 -4.61 -16.89 -9.28
C LYS A 114 -3.11 -16.62 -9.38
N MET A 115 -2.33 -17.36 -8.63
CA MET A 115 -0.88 -17.29 -8.68
C MET A 115 -0.32 -18.13 -9.85
N THR A 116 0.93 -17.87 -10.20
CA THR A 116 1.66 -18.68 -11.18
C THR A 116 1.83 -20.15 -10.74
N THR A 117 1.80 -20.42 -9.43
CA THR A 117 1.79 -21.76 -8.84
C THR A 117 0.47 -22.51 -9.00
N GLY A 118 -0.61 -21.81 -9.40
CA GLY A 118 -1.96 -22.36 -9.49
C GLY A 118 -2.83 -22.09 -8.25
N ASP A 119 -2.22 -21.70 -7.13
CA ASP A 119 -2.92 -21.36 -5.89
C ASP A 119 -3.78 -20.11 -6.07
N MET A 120 -4.87 -20.01 -5.28
CA MET A 120 -5.70 -18.82 -5.21
C MET A 120 -5.33 -18.01 -3.97
N LEU A 121 -5.03 -16.73 -4.18
CA LEU A 121 -5.04 -15.73 -3.11
C LEU A 121 -6.43 -15.12 -3.03
N GLU A 122 -6.98 -15.07 -1.83
CA GLU A 122 -8.28 -14.46 -1.53
C GLU A 122 -8.12 -13.47 -0.39
N TRP A 123 -8.71 -12.29 -0.52
CA TRP A 123 -8.67 -11.27 0.52
C TRP A 123 -9.97 -10.48 0.57
N SER A 124 -10.19 -9.82 1.70
CA SER A 124 -11.14 -8.72 1.79
C SER A 124 -10.37 -7.42 2.04
N LEU A 125 -10.78 -6.33 1.43
CA LEU A 125 -10.14 -5.03 1.65
C LEU A 125 -11.18 -3.92 1.75
N THR A 126 -10.85 -2.85 2.46
CA THR A 126 -11.55 -1.58 2.29
C THR A 126 -10.99 -0.92 1.04
N MET A 127 -11.85 -0.65 0.04
CA MET A 127 -11.41 -0.31 -1.31
C MET A 127 -10.79 1.10 -1.39
N PRO A 128 -9.49 1.22 -1.68
CA PRO A 128 -8.90 2.52 -1.94
C PRO A 128 -9.49 3.20 -3.18
N LEU A 129 -9.80 4.48 -3.06
CA LEU A 129 -10.36 5.29 -4.14
C LEU A 129 -9.26 5.84 -5.06
N PRO A 130 -9.60 6.25 -6.29
CA PRO A 130 -8.66 6.92 -7.19
C PRO A 130 -8.18 8.29 -6.70
N ALA A 131 -8.99 8.99 -5.90
CA ALA A 131 -8.68 10.28 -5.31
C ALA A 131 -8.89 10.26 -3.79
N PRO A 132 -8.17 11.09 -3.03
CA PRO A 132 -7.08 11.99 -3.46
C PRO A 132 -5.85 11.21 -3.96
N ILE A 133 -4.88 11.89 -4.60
CA ILE A 133 -3.64 11.23 -5.08
C ILE A 133 -2.88 10.59 -3.93
N VAL A 134 -2.74 11.28 -2.79
CA VAL A 134 -2.19 10.72 -1.55
C VAL A 134 -3.30 10.66 -0.53
N GLU A 135 -3.59 9.47 -0.01
CA GLU A 135 -4.50 9.24 1.11
C GLU A 135 -3.72 8.71 2.31
N VAL A 136 -3.71 9.49 3.39
CA VAL A 136 -2.99 9.12 4.61
C VAL A 136 -3.77 8.20 5.53
N ALA A 137 -5.09 8.14 5.40
CA ALA A 137 -5.88 7.11 6.08
C ALA A 137 -5.52 5.73 5.48
N PRO A 138 -5.27 4.71 6.31
CA PRO A 138 -4.94 3.38 5.79
C PRO A 138 -6.17 2.71 5.19
N PHE A 139 -5.94 1.77 4.30
CA PHE A 139 -6.93 0.75 4.02
C PHE A 139 -6.63 -0.54 4.79
N PHE A 140 -7.65 -1.37 5.01
CA PHE A 140 -7.51 -2.63 5.73
C PHE A 140 -7.52 -3.80 4.77
N LEU A 141 -6.68 -4.80 5.04
CA LEU A 141 -6.67 -6.10 4.36
C LEU A 141 -6.83 -7.24 5.35
N ASP A 142 -7.74 -8.12 5.02
CA ASP A 142 -7.98 -9.38 5.72
C ASP A 142 -7.64 -10.55 4.77
N TRP A 143 -6.58 -11.28 5.13
CA TRP A 143 -6.06 -12.44 4.41
C TRP A 143 -6.50 -13.77 5.03
N SER A 144 -7.41 -13.76 6.00
CA SER A 144 -7.82 -14.96 6.77
C SER A 144 -8.35 -16.10 5.89
N ARG A 145 -8.80 -15.79 4.68
CA ARG A 145 -9.30 -16.77 3.71
C ARG A 145 -8.21 -17.26 2.74
N SER A 146 -7.04 -16.67 2.77
CA SER A 146 -5.92 -17.03 1.90
C SER A 146 -5.06 -18.11 2.55
N SER A 147 -4.52 -19.02 1.75
CA SER A 147 -3.60 -20.07 2.24
C SER A 147 -2.25 -19.50 2.69
N HIS A 148 -1.88 -18.30 2.22
CA HIS A 148 -0.65 -17.61 2.56
C HIS A 148 -0.79 -16.11 2.28
N HIS A 149 0.13 -15.33 2.87
CA HIS A 149 0.25 -13.89 2.64
C HIS A 149 1.26 -13.61 1.49
N PRO A 150 1.12 -12.52 0.71
CA PRO A 150 2.08 -12.20 -0.35
C PRO A 150 3.54 -12.12 0.14
N ALA A 151 3.77 -11.60 1.34
CA ALA A 151 5.11 -11.48 1.93
C ALA A 151 5.75 -12.83 2.29
N ASP A 152 5.00 -13.92 2.46
CA ASP A 152 5.55 -15.22 2.89
C ASP A 152 6.57 -15.80 1.90
N LYS A 153 6.51 -15.36 0.64
CA LYS A 153 7.40 -15.79 -0.45
C LYS A 153 8.45 -14.75 -0.83
N LEU A 154 8.47 -13.62 -0.13
CA LEU A 154 9.43 -12.56 -0.35
C LEU A 154 10.58 -12.69 0.67
N GLU A 155 11.80 -12.51 0.18
CA GLU A 155 12.93 -12.30 1.09
C GLU A 155 12.75 -10.95 1.79
N SER A 156 12.95 -10.90 3.11
CA SER A 156 12.99 -9.67 3.90
C SER A 156 14.30 -8.93 3.63
N ALA A 157 14.39 -8.32 2.44
CA ALA A 157 15.62 -7.73 1.94
C ALA A 157 15.81 -6.26 2.37
N CYS A 158 14.77 -5.64 2.91
CA CYS A 158 14.80 -4.29 3.46
C CYS A 158 14.13 -4.24 4.83
N THR A 159 14.52 -3.25 5.64
CA THR A 159 13.89 -3.00 6.95
C THR A 159 13.17 -1.65 6.93
N LEU A 160 11.89 -1.62 7.32
CA LEU A 160 11.14 -0.38 7.51
C LEU A 160 11.56 0.29 8.82
N THR A 161 12.32 1.39 8.73
CA THR A 161 12.83 2.10 9.90
C THR A 161 11.97 3.26 10.33
N SER A 162 11.21 3.87 9.41
CA SER A 162 10.32 5.00 9.72
C SER A 162 9.19 5.10 8.71
N ILE A 163 8.01 5.44 9.20
CA ILE A 163 6.89 5.94 8.41
C ILE A 163 6.36 7.21 9.06
N LYS A 164 6.12 8.25 8.26
CA LYS A 164 5.58 9.54 8.69
C LYS A 164 4.48 9.98 7.75
N PHE A 165 3.49 10.63 8.31
CA PHE A 165 2.34 11.15 7.59
C PHE A 165 2.23 12.65 7.82
N THR A 166 1.92 13.42 6.77
CA THR A 166 1.50 14.80 6.91
C THR A 166 0.12 14.99 6.30
N HIS A 167 -0.68 15.87 6.89
CA HIS A 167 -2.02 16.18 6.42
C HIS A 167 -2.44 17.57 6.95
N PRO A 168 -3.32 18.32 6.27
CA PRO A 168 -3.99 19.47 6.89
C PRO A 168 -4.71 19.08 8.18
N PRO A 169 -4.81 19.97 9.19
CA PRO A 169 -5.44 19.64 10.46
C PRO A 169 -6.83 19.02 10.29
N SER A 170 -7.11 17.91 10.99
CA SER A 170 -8.37 17.17 10.92
C SER A 170 -8.60 16.38 12.20
N ASP A 171 -9.62 16.77 12.99
CA ASP A 171 -9.98 16.10 14.24
C ASP A 171 -10.38 14.62 14.01
N ASP A 172 -11.07 14.34 12.90
CA ASP A 172 -11.47 12.96 12.56
C ASP A 172 -10.29 12.08 12.19
N LEU A 173 -9.26 12.65 11.53
CA LEU A 173 -8.02 11.96 11.23
C LEU A 173 -7.21 11.67 12.51
N ASP A 174 -7.18 12.62 13.46
CA ASP A 174 -6.56 12.42 14.77
C ASP A 174 -7.18 11.24 15.52
N VAL A 175 -8.52 11.19 15.54
CA VAL A 175 -9.26 10.09 16.17
C VAL A 175 -8.94 8.76 15.47
N LEU A 176 -8.88 8.73 14.15
CA LEU A 176 -8.50 7.54 13.39
C LEU A 176 -7.09 7.09 13.74
N PHE A 177 -6.10 8.01 13.69
CA PHE A 177 -4.70 7.69 13.96
C PHE A 177 -4.45 7.25 15.40
N ALA A 178 -5.13 7.86 16.37
CA ALA A 178 -5.10 7.42 17.77
C ALA A 178 -5.71 6.00 17.92
N HIS A 179 -6.80 5.70 17.21
CA HIS A 179 -7.44 4.39 17.26
C HIS A 179 -6.54 3.28 16.71
N ILE A 180 -5.85 3.54 15.58
CA ILE A 180 -4.95 2.58 14.96
C ILE A 180 -3.56 2.52 15.60
N GLY A 181 -3.22 3.48 16.48
CA GLY A 181 -1.96 3.52 17.22
C GLY A 181 -0.79 4.13 16.43
N PHE A 182 -1.09 5.04 15.51
CA PHE A 182 -0.10 5.76 14.67
C PHE A 182 -0.12 7.28 14.88
N GLN A 183 -0.69 7.77 15.99
CA GLN A 183 -0.82 9.21 16.27
C GLN A 183 0.53 9.94 16.32
N ASP A 184 1.60 9.29 16.75
CA ASP A 184 2.94 9.90 16.86
C ASP A 184 3.62 10.10 15.49
N GLN A 185 3.17 9.38 14.47
CA GLN A 185 3.65 9.46 13.10
C GLN A 185 2.93 10.53 12.27
N LEU A 186 1.77 11.03 12.74
CA LEU A 186 1.00 12.08 12.08
C LEU A 186 1.51 13.46 12.46
N LYS A 187 1.73 14.32 11.47
CA LYS A 187 2.08 15.73 11.61
C LYS A 187 1.18 16.56 10.72
N TYR A 188 1.04 17.85 11.03
CA TYR A 188 0.23 18.76 10.22
C TYR A 188 1.08 19.56 9.27
N ASP A 189 0.60 19.65 8.02
CA ASP A 189 1.17 20.47 6.95
C ASP A 189 0.02 20.85 6.00
N GLN A 190 0.32 21.71 5.02
CA GLN A 190 -0.65 22.16 4.02
C GLN A 190 -1.06 21.06 3.03
N ALA A 191 -0.22 20.05 2.84
CA ALA A 191 -0.44 18.97 1.89
C ALA A 191 -0.33 17.60 2.54
N ALA A 192 -1.16 16.65 2.08
CA ALA A 192 -1.03 15.26 2.44
C ALA A 192 0.22 14.63 1.85
N SER A 193 1.00 13.92 2.68
CA SER A 193 2.13 13.12 2.22
C SER A 193 2.39 11.91 3.11
N ILE A 194 3.06 10.91 2.54
CA ILE A 194 3.57 9.75 3.26
C ILE A 194 5.06 9.65 2.95
N GLU A 195 5.88 9.72 3.97
CA GLU A 195 7.33 9.51 3.90
C GLU A 195 7.70 8.18 4.56
N VAL A 196 8.49 7.38 3.86
CA VAL A 196 8.96 6.09 4.33
C VAL A 196 10.48 6.06 4.26
N VAL A 197 11.12 5.56 5.30
CA VAL A 197 12.56 5.28 5.32
C VAL A 197 12.75 3.78 5.43
N ILE A 198 13.46 3.23 4.49
CA ILE A 198 13.88 1.82 4.50
C ILE A 198 15.40 1.73 4.60
N GLU A 199 15.88 0.77 5.37
CA GLU A 199 17.28 0.33 5.34
C GLU A 199 17.43 -0.79 4.33
N SER A 200 18.42 -0.71 3.45
CA SER A 200 18.70 -1.66 2.39
C SER A 200 20.17 -2.07 2.40
N PRO A 201 20.61 -3.08 1.64
CA PRO A 201 22.01 -3.46 1.50
C PRO A 201 22.95 -2.33 1.09
N LEU A 202 22.47 -1.33 0.36
CA LEU A 202 23.25 -0.15 -0.06
C LEU A 202 23.04 1.07 0.84
N GLY A 203 22.34 0.93 1.97
CA GLY A 203 22.08 1.97 2.97
C GLY A 203 20.63 2.45 2.98
N ALA A 204 20.41 3.52 3.76
CA ALA A 204 19.07 4.08 3.95
C ALA A 204 18.54 4.81 2.71
N VAL A 205 17.28 4.55 2.37
CA VAL A 205 16.58 5.18 1.24
C VAL A 205 15.28 5.82 1.75
N ILE A 206 15.09 7.10 1.40
CA ILE A 206 13.86 7.83 1.67
C ILE A 206 12.96 7.74 0.43
N LEU A 207 11.71 7.31 0.64
CA LEU A 207 10.66 7.24 -0.36
C LEU A 207 9.52 8.20 0.04
N ARG A 208 8.97 8.93 -0.92
CA ARG A 208 7.89 9.90 -0.71
C ARG A 208 6.77 9.75 -1.73
#